data_3c1e479788994fba73b9b1fbc344fcdd
#
_entry.id   3c1e479788994fba73b9b1fbc344fcdd
#
_cell.length_a   1.000
_cell.length_b   1.000
_cell.length_c   1.000
_cell.angle_alpha   90.00
_cell.angle_beta   90.00
_cell.angle_gamma   90.00
#
_symmetry.space_group_name_H-M   'P 1'
#
loop_
_entity.id
_entity.type
_entity.pdbx_description
1 polymer ?
#
loop_
_entity_poly.entity_id
_entity_poly.type
_entity_poly.pdbx_seq_one_letter_code
_entity_poly.pdbx_strand_id
1 'polypeptide(L)'
;MYYIGIDLGTSAVKLLLMDETGSIANIVSREYPIAFPHPGWSEQDPADWWAAVCDGIPALLDGFDASQVKGIGAGGQMHGLVVLDKNDAVIRPCILWNDGRTQRQVDYLNGVIGKDKLSRYTANIAFAGFTAPKLLWMRDNEPDNFARIEKIMLPKDYINYKLTGVHCTDYSDASGMLLLDVEHKCWSNEMLDICGVQESQLPKLFESWQPVGTLTAEAAQTLGLPADVVVCAGAGDNAAAAVGCGAVGGGKCNISLGTSGTVFITSNTFGVDKQNALHSFAHADGGYHFCLLYTSPSPR
;
A
#
# COMPACT_ATOMS: atom_id res chain seq x y z
N MET A 1 -25.38 -6.10 10.70
CA MET A 1 -24.51 -5.91 9.51
C MET A 1 -23.06 -6.17 9.89
N TYR A 2 -22.24 -6.63 8.93
CA TYR A 2 -20.82 -6.87 9.15
C TYR A 2 -19.96 -6.14 8.09
N TYR A 3 -18.73 -5.87 8.46
CA TYR A 3 -17.68 -5.31 7.60
C TYR A 3 -16.42 -6.15 7.74
N ILE A 4 -15.69 -6.35 6.63
CA ILE A 4 -14.44 -7.10 6.63
C ILE A 4 -13.28 -6.11 6.49
N GLY A 5 -12.32 -6.19 7.42
CA GLY A 5 -11.02 -5.56 7.30
C GLY A 5 -9.99 -6.58 6.82
N ILE A 6 -9.18 -6.19 5.84
CA ILE A 6 -8.04 -6.97 5.35
C ILE A 6 -6.77 -6.18 5.69
N ASP A 7 -5.91 -6.74 6.55
CA ASP A 7 -4.58 -6.20 6.84
C ASP A 7 -3.53 -7.08 6.16
N LEU A 8 -3.03 -6.62 5.01
CA LEU A 8 -2.02 -7.30 4.22
C LEU A 8 -0.61 -6.98 4.77
N GLY A 9 -0.22 -7.67 5.83
CA GLY A 9 1.11 -7.50 6.42
C GLY A 9 2.23 -8.16 5.63
N THR A 10 3.48 -8.05 6.11
CA THR A 10 4.64 -8.63 5.43
C THR A 10 4.70 -10.15 5.55
N SER A 11 4.29 -10.73 6.69
CA SER A 11 4.41 -12.18 6.94
C SER A 11 3.08 -12.91 6.87
N ALA A 12 1.97 -12.20 6.96
CA ALA A 12 0.63 -12.77 7.01
C ALA A 12 -0.42 -11.73 6.65
N VAL A 13 -1.56 -12.17 6.12
CA VAL A 13 -2.79 -11.37 6.11
C VAL A 13 -3.56 -11.62 7.38
N LYS A 14 -4.03 -10.54 8.03
CA LYS A 14 -5.06 -10.59 9.08
C LYS A 14 -6.39 -10.14 8.52
N LEU A 15 -7.39 -10.92 8.80
CA LEU A 15 -8.77 -10.70 8.39
C LEU A 15 -9.60 -10.46 9.63
N LEU A 16 -10.36 -9.38 9.63
CA LEU A 16 -11.18 -8.93 10.76
C LEU A 16 -12.63 -8.87 10.32
N LEU A 17 -13.53 -9.46 11.10
CA LEU A 17 -14.97 -9.26 10.98
C LEU A 17 -15.44 -8.32 12.09
N MET A 18 -16.03 -7.21 11.71
CA MET A 18 -16.50 -6.17 12.62
C MET A 18 -18.01 -5.96 12.42
N ASP A 19 -18.75 -5.79 13.50
CA ASP A 19 -20.16 -5.44 13.43
C ASP A 19 -20.39 -3.92 13.26
N GLU A 20 -21.63 -3.52 13.09
CA GLU A 20 -22.03 -2.11 12.90
C GLU A 20 -21.80 -1.22 14.14
N THR A 21 -21.53 -1.81 15.30
CA THR A 21 -21.18 -1.07 16.53
C THR A 21 -19.68 -0.81 16.66
N GLY A 22 -18.86 -1.39 15.75
CA GLY A 22 -17.42 -1.36 15.83
C GLY A 22 -16.81 -2.47 16.68
N SER A 23 -17.63 -3.45 17.15
CA SER A 23 -17.14 -4.58 17.91
C SER A 23 -16.57 -5.66 16.98
N ILE A 24 -15.42 -6.21 17.37
CA ILE A 24 -14.76 -7.28 16.62
C ILE A 24 -15.51 -8.60 16.90
N ALA A 25 -16.10 -9.20 15.84
CA ALA A 25 -16.82 -10.46 15.92
C ALA A 25 -15.89 -11.66 15.73
N ASN A 26 -14.90 -11.57 14.83
CA ASN A 26 -13.93 -12.64 14.56
C ASN A 26 -12.64 -12.10 13.96
N ILE A 27 -11.54 -12.85 14.12
CA ILE A 27 -10.24 -12.56 13.50
C ILE A 27 -9.64 -13.87 13.01
N VAL A 28 -9.10 -13.85 11.79
CA VAL A 28 -8.36 -14.96 11.18
C VAL A 28 -7.04 -14.45 10.62
N SER A 29 -5.97 -15.23 10.74
CA SER A 29 -4.67 -14.93 10.12
C SER A 29 -4.25 -16.07 9.19
N ARG A 30 -3.58 -15.69 8.07
CA ARG A 30 -2.98 -16.65 7.14
C ARG A 30 -1.57 -16.17 6.79
N GLU A 31 -0.61 -17.04 7.02
CA GLU A 31 0.80 -16.79 6.69
C GLU A 31 1.06 -17.06 5.22
N TYR A 32 2.08 -16.42 4.68
CA TYR A 32 2.62 -16.66 3.34
C TYR A 32 4.14 -16.47 3.33
N PRO A 33 4.84 -17.10 2.36
CA PRO A 33 6.30 -17.09 2.32
C PRO A 33 6.84 -15.70 1.94
N ILE A 34 8.08 -15.45 2.38
CA ILE A 34 8.93 -14.35 1.90
C ILE A 34 10.14 -14.99 1.25
N ALA A 35 10.46 -14.61 0.03
CA ALA A 35 11.66 -15.05 -0.67
C ALA A 35 12.80 -14.04 -0.48
N PHE A 36 13.99 -14.56 -0.25
CA PHE A 36 15.24 -13.79 -0.16
C PHE A 36 16.24 -14.31 -1.23
N PRO A 37 15.99 -14.01 -2.54
CA PRO A 37 16.77 -14.60 -3.62
C PRO A 37 18.25 -14.20 -3.61
N HIS A 38 18.57 -13.05 -3.03
CA HIS A 38 19.94 -12.57 -2.84
C HIS A 38 20.07 -11.85 -1.48
N PRO A 39 21.29 -11.69 -0.94
CA PRO A 39 21.48 -10.89 0.27
C PRO A 39 20.90 -9.48 0.14
N GLY A 40 20.05 -9.09 1.07
CA GLY A 40 19.38 -7.78 1.09
C GLY A 40 18.19 -7.64 0.14
N TRP A 41 17.81 -8.70 -0.60
CA TRP A 41 16.60 -8.72 -1.40
C TRP A 41 15.44 -9.34 -0.64
N SER A 42 14.24 -8.86 -0.89
CA SER A 42 13.02 -9.35 -0.26
C SER A 42 11.85 -9.28 -1.25
N GLU A 43 11.28 -10.44 -1.56
CA GLU A 43 10.24 -10.58 -2.59
C GLU A 43 9.09 -11.46 -2.10
N GLN A 44 7.90 -11.20 -2.66
CA GLN A 44 6.71 -12.04 -2.47
C GLN A 44 5.94 -12.21 -3.78
N ASP A 45 5.35 -13.38 -3.98
CA ASP A 45 4.40 -13.57 -5.08
C ASP A 45 3.03 -12.99 -4.67
N PRO A 46 2.48 -12.01 -5.41
CA PRO A 46 1.14 -11.49 -5.15
C PRO A 46 0.04 -12.57 -5.17
N ALA A 47 0.25 -13.69 -5.86
CA ALA A 47 -0.68 -14.81 -5.87
C ALA A 47 -0.83 -15.47 -4.49
N ASP A 48 0.24 -15.50 -3.69
CA ASP A 48 0.19 -16.05 -2.33
C ASP A 48 -0.70 -15.19 -1.42
N TRP A 49 -0.66 -13.86 -1.58
CA TRP A 49 -1.54 -12.95 -0.83
C TRP A 49 -3.02 -13.20 -1.16
N TRP A 50 -3.33 -13.33 -2.46
CA TRP A 50 -4.69 -13.60 -2.90
C TRP A 50 -5.18 -14.97 -2.44
N ALA A 51 -4.34 -16.00 -2.52
CA ALA A 51 -4.65 -17.34 -2.01
C ALA A 51 -4.95 -17.32 -0.51
N ALA A 52 -4.16 -16.57 0.28
CA ALA A 52 -4.37 -16.41 1.71
C ALA A 52 -5.69 -15.68 2.04
N VAL A 53 -6.07 -14.67 1.26
CA VAL A 53 -7.37 -13.99 1.38
C VAL A 53 -8.52 -14.95 1.04
N CYS A 54 -8.39 -15.73 -0.06
CA CYS A 54 -9.40 -16.71 -0.48
C CYS A 54 -9.62 -17.83 0.54
N ASP A 55 -8.56 -18.29 1.21
CA ASP A 55 -8.67 -19.30 2.28
C ASP A 55 -9.20 -18.69 3.59
N GLY A 56 -8.78 -17.46 3.88
CA GLY A 56 -9.06 -16.82 5.16
C GLY A 56 -10.48 -16.27 5.29
N ILE A 57 -11.06 -15.67 4.24
CA ILE A 57 -12.41 -15.06 4.33
C ILE A 57 -13.50 -16.09 4.62
N PRO A 58 -13.58 -17.26 3.96
CA PRO A 58 -14.55 -18.29 4.36
C PRO A 58 -14.37 -18.76 5.81
N ALA A 59 -13.13 -18.89 6.28
CA ALA A 59 -12.85 -19.25 7.67
C ALA A 59 -13.23 -18.13 8.65
N LEU A 60 -13.10 -16.86 8.24
CA LEU A 60 -13.53 -15.68 9.05
C LEU A 60 -15.04 -15.69 9.23
N LEU A 61 -15.79 -16.16 8.23
CA LEU A 61 -17.25 -16.17 8.21
C LEU A 61 -17.86 -17.46 8.78
N ASP A 62 -17.04 -18.41 9.25
CA ASP A 62 -17.56 -19.62 9.87
C ASP A 62 -18.43 -19.28 11.12
N GLY A 63 -19.68 -19.73 11.09
CA GLY A 63 -20.68 -19.40 12.10
C GLY A 63 -21.38 -18.04 11.96
N PHE A 64 -21.08 -17.27 10.91
CA PHE A 64 -21.68 -15.96 10.61
C PHE A 64 -22.48 -15.99 9.30
N ASP A 65 -23.51 -15.17 9.21
CA ASP A 65 -24.31 -15.00 8.00
C ASP A 65 -23.60 -14.09 7.01
N ALA A 66 -23.00 -14.67 5.98
CA ALA A 66 -22.28 -13.94 4.92
C ALA A 66 -23.15 -12.89 4.20
N SER A 67 -24.49 -13.07 4.16
CA SER A 67 -25.42 -12.10 3.54
C SER A 67 -25.45 -10.76 4.28
N GLN A 68 -25.00 -10.74 5.54
CA GLN A 68 -24.93 -9.56 6.38
C GLN A 68 -23.64 -8.74 6.15
N VAL A 69 -22.68 -9.22 5.37
CA VAL A 69 -21.47 -8.46 5.01
C VAL A 69 -21.87 -7.37 4.01
N LYS A 70 -21.48 -6.12 4.31
CA LYS A 70 -21.86 -4.95 3.49
C LYS A 70 -20.65 -4.21 2.89
N GLY A 71 -19.48 -4.41 3.45
CA GLY A 71 -18.30 -3.72 2.94
C GLY A 71 -16.98 -4.40 3.30
N ILE A 72 -15.98 -4.14 2.47
CA ILE A 72 -14.60 -4.58 2.64
C ILE A 72 -13.69 -3.37 2.56
N GLY A 73 -12.75 -3.26 3.50
CA GLY A 73 -11.66 -2.30 3.47
C GLY A 73 -10.32 -3.00 3.61
N ALA A 74 -9.37 -2.69 2.73
CA ALA A 74 -8.02 -3.24 2.77
C ALA A 74 -7.03 -2.20 3.29
N GLY A 75 -6.20 -2.59 4.27
CA GLY A 75 -4.93 -1.94 4.59
C GLY A 75 -3.79 -2.87 4.23
N GLY A 76 -2.59 -2.35 4.02
CA GLY A 76 -1.49 -3.24 3.70
C GLY A 76 -0.12 -2.61 3.73
N GLN A 77 0.90 -3.49 3.72
CA GLN A 77 2.30 -3.08 3.63
C GLN A 77 2.52 -2.14 2.45
N MET A 78 3.12 -1.01 2.72
CA MET A 78 3.31 0.08 1.77
C MET A 78 4.50 -0.20 0.83
N HIS A 79 4.63 0.61 -0.22
CA HIS A 79 5.83 0.75 -1.06
C HIS A 79 6.19 -0.44 -1.96
N GLY A 80 5.58 -1.62 -1.78
CA GLY A 80 5.84 -2.80 -2.60
C GLY A 80 5.53 -2.52 -4.08
N LEU A 81 6.37 -3.01 -5.01
CA LEU A 81 6.14 -2.84 -6.44
C LEU A 81 5.50 -4.11 -7.02
N VAL A 82 4.22 -4.04 -7.34
CA VAL A 82 3.49 -5.04 -8.13
C VAL A 82 3.31 -4.50 -9.54
N VAL A 83 3.65 -5.29 -10.54
CA VAL A 83 3.53 -4.91 -11.96
C VAL A 83 2.81 -6.00 -12.74
N LEU A 84 1.81 -5.60 -13.53
CA LEU A 84 1.05 -6.49 -14.40
C LEU A 84 1.29 -6.16 -15.87
N ASP A 85 1.22 -7.18 -16.72
CA ASP A 85 1.26 -7.02 -18.16
C ASP A 85 -0.16 -6.76 -18.73
N LYS A 86 -0.25 -6.62 -20.05
CA LYS A 86 -1.51 -6.37 -20.78
C LYS A 86 -2.58 -7.46 -20.62
N ASN A 87 -2.22 -8.64 -20.12
CA ASN A 87 -3.14 -9.73 -19.84
C ASN A 87 -3.45 -9.86 -18.34
N ASP A 88 -3.08 -8.83 -17.55
CA ASP A 88 -3.20 -8.81 -16.09
C ASP A 88 -2.38 -9.91 -15.37
N ALA A 89 -1.39 -10.46 -16.06
CA ALA A 89 -0.46 -11.40 -15.46
C ALA A 89 0.63 -10.65 -14.68
N VAL A 90 0.94 -11.13 -13.48
CA VAL A 90 2.05 -10.62 -12.67
C VAL A 90 3.37 -10.86 -13.43
N ILE A 91 4.11 -9.80 -13.72
CA ILE A 91 5.36 -9.86 -14.52
C ILE A 91 6.49 -10.50 -13.72
N ARG A 92 6.54 -10.23 -12.42
CA ARG A 92 7.55 -10.73 -11.50
C ARG A 92 7.05 -10.68 -10.05
N PRO A 93 7.69 -11.41 -9.09
CA PRO A 93 7.40 -11.21 -7.66
C PRO A 93 7.54 -9.76 -7.23
N CYS A 94 6.69 -9.32 -6.31
CA CYS A 94 6.73 -7.98 -5.74
C CYS A 94 8.05 -7.72 -5.02
N ILE A 95 8.72 -6.60 -5.34
CA ILE A 95 9.86 -6.11 -4.56
C ILE A 95 9.31 -5.38 -3.33
N LEU A 96 9.59 -5.91 -2.13
CA LEU A 96 9.00 -5.44 -0.88
C LEU A 96 9.64 -4.14 -0.36
N TRP A 97 8.99 -3.54 0.64
CA TRP A 97 9.42 -2.28 1.28
C TRP A 97 10.79 -2.39 1.99
N ASN A 98 11.12 -3.58 2.49
CA ASN A 98 12.39 -3.87 3.21
C ASN A 98 13.50 -4.40 2.29
N ASP A 99 13.31 -4.28 0.97
CA ASP A 99 14.31 -4.66 -0.03
C ASP A 99 15.36 -3.55 -0.21
N GLY A 100 16.63 -3.93 -0.19
CA GLY A 100 17.75 -2.99 -0.25
C GLY A 100 18.44 -2.88 -1.62
N ARG A 101 17.94 -3.57 -2.69
CA ARG A 101 18.62 -3.63 -4.00
C ARG A 101 18.76 -2.29 -4.72
N THR A 102 17.95 -1.29 -4.37
CA THR A 102 17.78 -0.05 -5.12
C THR A 102 18.70 1.09 -4.69
N GLN A 103 19.74 0.82 -3.91
CA GLN A 103 20.61 1.88 -3.38
C GLN A 103 21.21 2.78 -4.48
N ARG A 104 21.62 2.21 -5.61
CA ARG A 104 22.14 2.99 -6.75
C ARG A 104 21.11 3.98 -7.31
N GLN A 105 19.85 3.56 -7.39
CA GLN A 105 18.76 4.41 -7.86
C GLN A 105 18.40 5.49 -6.83
N VAL A 106 18.50 5.18 -5.54
CA VAL A 106 18.37 6.18 -4.47
C VAL A 106 19.47 7.24 -4.58
N ASP A 107 20.71 6.83 -4.79
CA ASP A 107 21.84 7.76 -4.95
C ASP A 107 21.68 8.65 -6.20
N TYR A 108 21.17 8.08 -7.31
CA TYR A 108 20.81 8.85 -8.50
C TYR A 108 19.72 9.88 -8.21
N LEU A 109 18.61 9.47 -7.59
CA LEU A 109 17.48 10.34 -7.28
C LEU A 109 17.90 11.47 -6.33
N ASN A 110 18.54 11.13 -5.21
CA ASN A 110 18.93 12.12 -4.21
C ASN A 110 20.13 12.98 -4.60
N GLY A 111 21.07 12.44 -5.37
CA GLY A 111 22.32 13.11 -5.75
C GLY A 111 22.26 13.83 -7.08
N VAL A 112 21.73 13.17 -8.13
CA VAL A 112 21.71 13.73 -9.49
C VAL A 112 20.44 14.55 -9.74
N ILE A 113 19.25 14.00 -9.46
CA ILE A 113 18.00 14.76 -9.54
C ILE A 113 17.99 15.83 -8.45
N GLY A 114 18.34 15.45 -7.23
CA GLY A 114 18.51 16.31 -6.07
C GLY A 114 17.33 16.30 -5.12
N LYS A 115 17.62 16.23 -3.82
CA LYS A 115 16.63 16.15 -2.73
C LYS A 115 15.61 17.29 -2.77
N ASP A 116 16.04 18.52 -3.05
CA ASP A 116 15.16 19.70 -3.11
C ASP A 116 14.13 19.61 -4.24
N LYS A 117 14.49 19.00 -5.37
CA LYS A 117 13.56 18.77 -6.47
C LYS A 117 12.58 17.65 -6.12
N LEU A 118 13.06 16.53 -5.60
CA LEU A 118 12.21 15.42 -5.17
C LEU A 118 11.20 15.88 -4.12
N SER A 119 11.67 16.64 -3.13
CA SER A 119 10.82 17.20 -2.07
C SER A 119 9.73 18.13 -2.63
N ARG A 120 10.05 18.92 -3.67
CA ARG A 120 9.03 19.74 -4.35
C ARG A 120 8.04 18.92 -5.19
N TYR A 121 8.49 17.82 -5.76
CA TYR A 121 7.67 16.98 -6.64
C TYR A 121 6.75 16.03 -5.86
N THR A 122 7.16 15.62 -4.65
CA THR A 122 6.49 14.55 -3.90
C THR A 122 6.40 14.78 -2.39
N ALA A 123 6.88 15.91 -1.89
CA ALA A 123 7.05 16.22 -0.46
C ALA A 123 8.03 15.28 0.29
N ASN A 124 8.79 14.44 -0.43
CA ASN A 124 9.68 13.44 0.12
C ASN A 124 11.00 13.36 -0.65
N ILE A 125 11.99 12.66 -0.08
CA ILE A 125 13.22 12.25 -0.76
C ILE A 125 13.21 10.75 -1.00
N ALA A 126 14.14 10.24 -1.81
CA ALA A 126 14.19 8.82 -2.14
C ALA A 126 14.78 7.97 -1.01
N PHE A 127 14.14 6.82 -0.76
CA PHE A 127 14.60 5.73 0.10
C PHE A 127 14.48 4.40 -0.63
N ALA A 128 15.32 3.42 -0.29
CA ALA A 128 15.34 2.12 -0.97
C ALA A 128 14.00 1.38 -0.89
N GLY A 129 13.26 1.58 0.20
CA GLY A 129 11.93 0.99 0.38
C GLY A 129 10.85 1.54 -0.55
N PHE A 130 10.98 2.74 -1.11
CA PHE A 130 9.94 3.38 -1.93
C PHE A 130 9.80 2.76 -3.32
N THR A 131 8.65 2.98 -3.96
CA THR A 131 8.29 2.32 -5.24
C THR A 131 9.09 2.87 -6.43
N ALA A 132 9.28 4.20 -6.53
CA ALA A 132 10.00 4.81 -7.67
C ALA A 132 11.42 4.27 -7.86
N PRO A 133 12.27 4.11 -6.81
CA PRO A 133 13.57 3.46 -6.97
C PRO A 133 13.50 2.03 -7.51
N LYS A 134 12.44 1.27 -7.21
CA LYS A 134 12.23 -0.09 -7.72
C LYS A 134 11.86 -0.11 -9.20
N LEU A 135 11.07 0.86 -9.65
CA LEU A 135 10.79 1.05 -11.09
C LEU A 135 12.08 1.38 -11.86
N LEU A 136 12.90 2.29 -11.35
CA LEU A 136 14.19 2.61 -11.93
C LEU A 136 15.12 1.38 -11.95
N TRP A 137 15.11 0.58 -10.87
CA TRP A 137 15.89 -0.63 -10.81
C TRP A 137 15.44 -1.65 -11.87
N MET A 138 14.13 -1.85 -12.05
CA MET A 138 13.59 -2.72 -13.11
C MET A 138 13.98 -2.22 -14.49
N ARG A 139 13.89 -0.91 -14.75
CA ARG A 139 14.32 -0.32 -16.02
C ARG A 139 15.79 -0.61 -16.32
N ASP A 140 16.64 -0.49 -15.30
CA ASP A 140 18.10 -0.65 -15.47
C ASP A 140 18.56 -2.12 -15.53
N ASN A 141 17.85 -3.05 -14.86
CA ASN A 141 18.29 -4.45 -14.66
C ASN A 141 17.38 -5.49 -15.33
N GLU A 142 16.11 -5.15 -15.57
CA GLU A 142 15.11 -6.01 -16.21
C GLU A 142 14.35 -5.27 -17.31
N PRO A 143 15.05 -4.72 -18.34
CA PRO A 143 14.43 -3.85 -19.34
C PRO A 143 13.28 -4.53 -20.11
N ASP A 144 13.39 -5.83 -20.39
CA ASP A 144 12.33 -6.59 -21.07
C ASP A 144 11.06 -6.71 -20.20
N ASN A 145 11.22 -6.92 -18.89
CA ASN A 145 10.11 -6.91 -17.96
C ASN A 145 9.52 -5.50 -17.79
N PHE A 146 10.38 -4.48 -17.70
CA PHE A 146 9.95 -3.08 -17.61
C PHE A 146 9.13 -2.65 -18.83
N ALA A 147 9.53 -3.04 -20.03
CA ALA A 147 8.82 -2.73 -21.28
C ALA A 147 7.42 -3.39 -21.38
N ARG A 148 7.13 -4.41 -20.57
CA ARG A 148 5.85 -5.12 -20.55
C ARG A 148 4.86 -4.55 -19.53
N ILE A 149 5.28 -3.58 -18.71
CA ILE A 149 4.42 -3.01 -17.65
C ILE A 149 3.22 -2.31 -18.27
N GLU A 150 2.03 -2.79 -17.96
CA GLU A 150 0.77 -2.17 -18.30
C GLU A 150 0.10 -1.53 -17.06
N LYS A 151 0.25 -2.15 -15.88
CA LYS A 151 -0.28 -1.65 -14.61
C LYS A 151 0.78 -1.71 -13.52
N ILE A 152 0.89 -0.62 -12.77
CA ILE A 152 1.70 -0.48 -11.57
C ILE A 152 0.76 -0.43 -10.37
N MET A 153 1.03 -1.19 -9.32
CA MET A 153 0.18 -1.31 -8.13
C MET A 153 1.04 -1.41 -6.87
N LEU A 154 0.44 -1.06 -5.75
CA LEU A 154 0.91 -1.42 -4.42
C LEU A 154 0.31 -2.77 -3.98
N PRO A 155 0.84 -3.43 -2.93
CA PRO A 155 0.33 -4.73 -2.48
C PRO A 155 -1.18 -4.74 -2.17
N LYS A 156 -1.67 -3.74 -1.44
CA LYS A 156 -3.10 -3.56 -1.14
C LYS A 156 -3.93 -3.37 -2.41
N ASP A 157 -3.41 -2.61 -3.38
CA ASP A 157 -4.10 -2.32 -4.62
C ASP A 157 -4.32 -3.59 -5.46
N TYR A 158 -3.36 -4.51 -5.42
CA TYR A 158 -3.51 -5.83 -6.06
C TYR A 158 -4.67 -6.61 -5.45
N ILE A 159 -4.85 -6.58 -4.13
CA ILE A 159 -6.01 -7.22 -3.48
C ILE A 159 -7.31 -6.53 -3.91
N ASN A 160 -7.38 -5.20 -3.91
CA ASN A 160 -8.55 -4.47 -4.40
C ASN A 160 -8.85 -4.78 -5.87
N TYR A 161 -7.81 -4.90 -6.70
CA TYR A 161 -7.95 -5.29 -8.10
C TYR A 161 -8.52 -6.70 -8.24
N LYS A 162 -8.05 -7.67 -7.46
CA LYS A 162 -8.60 -9.04 -7.42
C LYS A 162 -10.05 -9.08 -6.94
N LEU A 163 -10.44 -8.21 -6.01
CA LEU A 163 -11.79 -8.12 -5.50
C LEU A 163 -12.75 -7.49 -6.52
N THR A 164 -12.34 -6.42 -7.22
CA THR A 164 -13.25 -5.53 -7.95
C THR A 164 -12.98 -5.44 -9.45
N GLY A 165 -11.79 -5.83 -9.92
CA GLY A 165 -11.33 -5.56 -11.28
C GLY A 165 -10.95 -4.09 -11.53
N VAL A 166 -10.99 -3.22 -10.52
CA VAL A 166 -10.70 -1.80 -10.65
C VAL A 166 -9.24 -1.51 -10.30
N HIS A 167 -8.49 -0.93 -11.25
CA HIS A 167 -7.12 -0.46 -11.02
C HIS A 167 -7.16 0.87 -10.25
N CYS A 168 -7.02 0.79 -8.93
CA CYS A 168 -7.16 1.91 -8.00
C CYS A 168 -6.14 1.86 -6.86
N THR A 169 -5.86 3.04 -6.30
CA THR A 169 -5.11 3.21 -5.04
C THR A 169 -5.72 4.36 -4.25
N ASP A 170 -5.29 4.52 -3.00
CA ASP A 170 -5.64 5.68 -2.19
C ASP A 170 -4.45 6.63 -1.99
N TYR A 171 -4.76 7.88 -1.62
CA TYR A 171 -3.73 8.90 -1.44
C TYR A 171 -2.72 8.56 -0.35
N SER A 172 -3.12 7.87 0.74
CA SER A 172 -2.21 7.58 1.84
C SER A 172 -1.12 6.59 1.44
N ASP A 173 -1.48 5.53 0.71
CA ASP A 173 -0.53 4.53 0.23
C ASP A 173 0.26 5.05 -0.98
N ALA A 174 -0.39 5.74 -1.92
CA ALA A 174 0.27 6.36 -3.08
C ALA A 174 1.36 7.37 -2.67
N SER A 175 1.20 8.05 -1.54
CA SER A 175 2.22 8.96 -0.99
C SER A 175 3.57 8.27 -0.78
N GLY A 176 3.57 6.99 -0.46
CA GLY A 176 4.77 6.18 -0.28
C GLY A 176 5.42 5.68 -1.58
N MET A 177 4.84 5.94 -2.74
CA MET A 177 5.40 5.54 -4.03
C MET A 177 6.56 6.43 -4.50
N LEU A 178 6.68 7.66 -4.00
CA LEU A 178 7.53 8.73 -4.54
C LEU A 178 7.16 9.09 -5.99
N LEU A 179 5.88 8.93 -6.34
CA LEU A 179 5.29 9.28 -7.64
C LEU A 179 4.12 10.25 -7.49
N LEU A 180 3.59 10.41 -6.27
CA LEU A 180 2.48 11.32 -5.96
C LEU A 180 3.01 12.69 -5.57
N ASP A 181 2.45 13.76 -6.14
CA ASP A 181 2.48 15.10 -5.56
C ASP A 181 1.50 15.12 -4.39
N VAL A 182 2.03 15.02 -3.18
CA VAL A 182 1.23 14.91 -1.95
C VAL A 182 0.45 16.19 -1.67
N GLU A 183 1.00 17.35 -2.02
CA GLU A 183 0.32 18.63 -1.81
C GLU A 183 -0.94 18.76 -2.65
N HIS A 184 -0.85 18.42 -3.93
CA HIS A 184 -1.93 18.59 -4.90
C HIS A 184 -2.77 17.33 -5.10
N LYS A 185 -2.40 16.21 -4.43
CA LYS A 185 -3.08 14.91 -4.51
C LYS A 185 -3.26 14.43 -5.96
N CYS A 186 -2.20 14.49 -6.75
CA CYS A 186 -2.15 14.02 -8.13
C CYS A 186 -0.82 13.34 -8.44
N TRP A 187 -0.74 12.61 -9.54
CA TRP A 187 0.54 12.05 -9.97
C TRP A 187 1.50 13.17 -10.39
N SER A 188 2.78 13.07 -9.98
CA SER A 188 3.83 14.03 -10.33
C SER A 188 4.37 13.73 -11.73
N ASN A 189 4.05 14.58 -12.69
CA ASN A 189 4.55 14.42 -14.07
C ASN A 189 6.07 14.33 -14.14
N GLU A 190 6.77 15.13 -13.33
CA GLU A 190 8.24 15.13 -13.26
C GLU A 190 8.77 13.77 -12.80
N MET A 191 8.12 13.14 -11.82
CA MET A 191 8.53 11.82 -11.34
C MET A 191 8.18 10.72 -12.33
N LEU A 192 7.06 10.83 -13.04
CA LEU A 192 6.71 9.91 -14.12
C LEU A 192 7.75 9.94 -15.23
N ASP A 193 8.17 11.13 -15.67
CA ASP A 193 9.22 11.32 -16.67
C ASP A 193 10.57 10.75 -16.20
N ILE A 194 10.96 11.02 -14.95
CA ILE A 194 12.20 10.48 -14.36
C ILE A 194 12.18 8.95 -14.34
N CYS A 195 11.06 8.35 -13.97
CA CYS A 195 10.91 6.89 -13.91
C CYS A 195 10.71 6.24 -15.29
N GLY A 196 10.30 7.01 -16.30
CA GLY A 196 10.01 6.52 -17.65
C GLY A 196 8.69 5.74 -17.70
N VAL A 197 7.70 6.15 -16.92
CA VAL A 197 6.35 5.55 -16.88
C VAL A 197 5.30 6.60 -17.25
N GLN A 198 4.12 6.14 -17.67
CA GLN A 198 3.01 7.00 -18.04
C GLN A 198 1.91 6.96 -16.99
N GLU A 199 1.13 8.03 -16.87
CA GLU A 199 0.01 8.08 -15.93
C GLU A 199 -1.02 6.98 -16.20
N SER A 200 -1.21 6.56 -17.45
CA SER A 200 -2.09 5.44 -17.83
C SER A 200 -1.70 4.10 -17.21
N GLN A 201 -0.44 3.94 -16.80
CA GLN A 201 0.07 2.74 -16.12
C GLN A 201 -0.16 2.79 -14.60
N LEU A 202 -0.55 3.95 -14.07
CA LEU A 202 -0.78 4.15 -12.63
C LEU A 202 -2.25 3.96 -12.27
N PRO A 203 -2.55 3.55 -11.02
CA PRO A 203 -3.90 3.37 -10.56
C PRO A 203 -4.65 4.70 -10.44
N LYS A 204 -5.97 4.67 -10.61
CA LYS A 204 -6.83 5.81 -10.30
C LYS A 204 -6.78 6.11 -8.81
N LEU A 205 -6.62 7.40 -8.47
CA LEU A 205 -6.51 7.89 -7.10
C LEU A 205 -7.90 8.09 -6.45
N PHE A 206 -8.01 7.70 -5.18
CA PHE A 206 -9.22 7.84 -4.37
C PHE A 206 -8.87 8.32 -2.96
N GLU A 207 -9.83 8.87 -2.24
CA GLU A 207 -9.73 8.95 -0.78
C GLU A 207 -9.94 7.55 -0.19
N SER A 208 -9.30 7.25 0.93
CA SER A 208 -9.25 5.90 1.51
C SER A 208 -10.63 5.29 1.79
N TRP A 209 -11.62 6.11 2.15
CA TRP A 209 -13.01 5.67 2.45
C TRP A 209 -13.91 5.58 1.21
N GLN A 210 -13.46 6.08 0.06
CA GLN A 210 -14.31 6.09 -1.13
C GLN A 210 -14.54 4.68 -1.67
N PRO A 211 -15.79 4.35 -2.03
CA PRO A 211 -16.08 3.12 -2.76
C PRO A 211 -15.36 3.11 -4.11
N VAL A 212 -14.69 2.00 -4.43
CA VAL A 212 -14.03 1.78 -5.73
C VAL A 212 -14.82 0.83 -6.62
N GLY A 213 -15.71 0.03 -6.03
CA GLY A 213 -16.56 -0.93 -6.75
C GLY A 213 -17.24 -1.90 -5.80
N THR A 214 -17.83 -2.93 -6.39
CA THR A 214 -18.34 -4.11 -5.70
C THR A 214 -17.55 -5.34 -6.14
N LEU A 215 -17.76 -6.47 -5.49
CA LEU A 215 -17.07 -7.71 -5.84
C LEU A 215 -17.38 -8.13 -7.28
N THR A 216 -16.35 -8.61 -7.99
CA THR A 216 -16.57 -9.35 -9.24
C THR A 216 -17.33 -10.64 -8.95
N ALA A 217 -18.01 -11.21 -9.96
CA ALA A 217 -18.71 -12.47 -9.80
C ALA A 217 -17.76 -13.61 -9.35
N GLU A 218 -16.53 -13.63 -9.88
CA GLU A 218 -15.50 -14.59 -9.51
C GLU A 218 -15.07 -14.43 -8.05
N ALA A 219 -14.78 -13.20 -7.61
CA ALA A 219 -14.40 -12.92 -6.23
C ALA A 219 -15.53 -13.26 -5.26
N ALA A 220 -16.77 -12.86 -5.57
CA ALA A 220 -17.94 -13.16 -4.76
C ALA A 220 -18.14 -14.67 -4.59
N GLN A 221 -18.04 -15.44 -5.67
CA GLN A 221 -18.16 -16.89 -5.63
C GLN A 221 -17.02 -17.53 -4.80
N THR A 222 -15.78 -17.11 -5.03
CA THR A 222 -14.59 -17.66 -4.35
C THR A 222 -14.63 -17.40 -2.85
N LEU A 223 -15.08 -16.20 -2.45
CA LEU A 223 -15.10 -15.77 -1.06
C LEU A 223 -16.39 -16.17 -0.32
N GLY A 224 -17.41 -16.67 -1.03
CA GLY A 224 -18.71 -16.99 -0.45
C GLY A 224 -19.49 -15.76 0.01
N LEU A 225 -19.32 -14.61 -0.66
CA LEU A 225 -19.92 -13.33 -0.33
C LEU A 225 -20.94 -12.89 -1.38
N PRO A 226 -21.92 -12.05 -1.00
CA PRO A 226 -22.78 -11.37 -1.98
C PRO A 226 -21.97 -10.49 -2.95
N ALA A 227 -22.35 -10.46 -4.23
CA ALA A 227 -21.65 -9.66 -5.24
C ALA A 227 -21.82 -8.13 -5.05
N ASP A 228 -22.82 -7.70 -4.29
CA ASP A 228 -23.12 -6.30 -3.98
C ASP A 228 -22.32 -5.74 -2.78
N VAL A 229 -21.43 -6.54 -2.19
CA VAL A 229 -20.51 -6.07 -1.14
C VAL A 229 -19.62 -4.97 -1.70
N VAL A 230 -19.64 -3.81 -1.06
CA VAL A 230 -18.89 -2.63 -1.47
C VAL A 230 -17.43 -2.76 -1.01
N VAL A 231 -16.48 -2.42 -1.90
CA VAL A 231 -15.06 -2.35 -1.58
C VAL A 231 -14.63 -0.88 -1.57
N CYS A 232 -13.99 -0.42 -0.51
CA CYS A 232 -13.39 0.91 -0.47
C CYS A 232 -11.91 0.87 -0.89
N ALA A 233 -11.35 2.05 -1.22
CA ALA A 233 -9.95 2.18 -1.66
C ALA A 233 -8.95 1.65 -0.61
N GLY A 234 -9.31 1.75 0.67
CA GLY A 234 -8.45 1.31 1.76
C GLY A 234 -7.30 2.28 2.02
N ALA A 235 -6.26 1.85 2.75
CA ALA A 235 -5.16 2.74 3.14
C ALA A 235 -3.84 1.98 3.27
N GLY A 236 -2.71 2.69 3.21
CA GLY A 236 -1.44 2.16 3.69
C GLY A 236 -1.55 1.76 5.18
N ASP A 237 -0.83 0.72 5.58
CA ASP A 237 -0.95 0.10 6.92
C ASP A 237 -0.84 1.09 8.08
N ASN A 238 0.11 2.03 8.01
CA ASN A 238 0.30 3.04 9.06
C ASN A 238 -0.89 3.99 9.17
N ALA A 239 -1.45 4.45 8.04
CA ALA A 239 -2.63 5.31 8.02
C ALA A 239 -3.90 4.58 8.48
N ALA A 240 -4.07 3.31 8.09
CA ALA A 240 -5.15 2.45 8.54
C ALA A 240 -5.08 2.22 10.05
N ALA A 241 -3.89 1.89 10.58
CA ALA A 241 -3.67 1.73 12.02
C ALA A 241 -3.95 3.01 12.80
N ALA A 242 -3.56 4.18 12.26
CA ALA A 242 -3.85 5.47 12.87
C ALA A 242 -5.35 5.73 12.97
N VAL A 243 -6.12 5.45 11.92
CA VAL A 243 -7.59 5.53 11.97
C VAL A 243 -8.16 4.59 13.02
N GLY A 244 -7.71 3.33 13.05
CA GLY A 244 -8.16 2.33 14.03
C GLY A 244 -7.86 2.72 15.48
N CYS A 245 -6.78 3.48 15.73
CA CYS A 245 -6.42 4.01 17.05
C CYS A 245 -7.08 5.37 17.37
N GLY A 246 -7.89 5.93 16.45
CA GLY A 246 -8.54 7.24 16.63
C GLY A 246 -7.61 8.43 16.41
N ALA A 247 -6.44 8.24 15.79
CA ALA A 247 -5.55 9.32 15.38
C ALA A 247 -6.04 9.92 14.05
N VAL A 248 -7.19 10.59 14.08
CA VAL A 248 -7.85 11.29 12.98
C VAL A 248 -8.05 12.76 13.34
N GLY A 249 -7.95 13.65 12.34
CA GLY A 249 -7.91 15.10 12.55
C GLY A 249 -6.54 15.56 13.09
N GLY A 250 -6.25 16.85 12.92
CA GLY A 250 -4.93 17.39 13.22
C GLY A 250 -4.52 17.33 14.70
N GLY A 251 -3.22 17.20 14.95
CA GLY A 251 -2.61 17.30 16.27
C GLY A 251 -2.65 16.03 17.11
N LYS A 252 -2.95 14.88 16.52
CA LYS A 252 -2.90 13.58 17.22
C LYS A 252 -1.63 12.82 16.82
N CYS A 253 -1.19 11.96 17.75
CA CYS A 253 0.01 11.15 17.56
C CYS A 253 -0.30 9.68 17.82
N ASN A 254 0.17 8.82 16.94
CA ASN A 254 0.24 7.38 17.15
C ASN A 254 1.71 6.96 17.20
N ILE A 255 2.09 6.19 18.21
CA ILE A 255 3.43 5.62 18.35
C ILE A 255 3.30 4.11 18.35
N SER A 256 3.88 3.47 17.35
CA SER A 256 3.99 2.01 17.27
C SER A 256 5.40 1.60 17.66
N LEU A 257 5.52 0.69 18.64
CA LEU A 257 6.79 0.19 19.14
C LEU A 257 6.90 -1.31 18.93
N GLY A 258 7.91 -1.72 18.17
CA GLY A 258 8.24 -3.11 17.88
C GLY A 258 9.75 -3.26 17.69
N THR A 259 10.18 -4.13 16.78
CA THR A 259 11.60 -4.22 16.35
C THR A 259 12.05 -2.90 15.71
N SER A 260 11.13 -2.19 15.06
CA SER A 260 11.26 -0.79 14.64
C SER A 260 10.18 0.05 15.34
N GLY A 261 10.40 1.36 15.43
CA GLY A 261 9.44 2.30 15.97
C GLY A 261 8.91 3.23 14.88
N THR A 262 7.61 3.51 14.91
CA THR A 262 6.99 4.51 14.03
C THR A 262 6.36 5.61 14.89
N VAL A 263 6.70 6.86 14.59
CA VAL A 263 6.01 8.03 15.14
C VAL A 263 5.19 8.65 14.01
N PHE A 264 3.89 8.69 14.19
CA PHE A 264 2.91 9.16 13.23
C PHE A 264 2.16 10.35 13.83
N ILE A 265 2.19 11.50 13.18
CA ILE A 265 1.57 12.74 13.66
C ILE A 265 0.61 13.26 12.60
N THR A 266 -0.66 13.43 12.96
CA THR A 266 -1.71 13.92 12.05
C THR A 266 -1.66 15.43 11.90
N SER A 267 -1.98 15.92 10.70
CA SER A 267 -2.10 17.35 10.37
C SER A 267 -3.30 17.60 9.45
N ASN A 268 -4.02 18.69 9.69
CA ASN A 268 -5.08 19.14 8.79
C ASN A 268 -4.53 19.96 7.61
N THR A 269 -3.25 20.32 7.64
CA THR A 269 -2.62 21.14 6.61
C THR A 269 -1.39 20.43 6.06
N PHE A 270 -1.17 20.60 4.76
CA PHE A 270 0.05 20.15 4.12
C PHE A 270 1.29 20.80 4.74
N GLY A 271 2.38 20.07 4.78
CA GLY A 271 3.68 20.57 5.22
C GLY A 271 4.79 19.62 4.82
N VAL A 272 6.00 20.15 4.76
CA VAL A 272 7.22 19.39 4.47
C VAL A 272 8.27 19.75 5.50
N ASP A 273 8.93 18.72 6.05
CA ASP A 273 10.10 18.96 6.89
C ASP A 273 11.27 19.48 6.03
N LYS A 274 11.75 20.69 6.31
CA LYS A 274 12.83 21.33 5.55
C LYS A 274 14.14 20.52 5.55
N GLN A 275 14.34 19.63 6.52
CA GLN A 275 15.50 18.76 6.61
C GLN A 275 15.25 17.38 5.98
N ASN A 276 14.02 17.11 5.53
CA ASN A 276 13.58 15.81 5.01
C ASN A 276 13.84 14.64 5.98
N ALA A 277 13.79 14.90 7.29
CA ALA A 277 13.91 13.88 8.32
C ALA A 277 12.59 13.16 8.58
N LEU A 278 11.46 13.79 8.23
CA LEU A 278 10.12 13.24 8.34
C LEU A 278 9.54 13.02 6.94
N HIS A 279 8.84 11.89 6.77
CA HIS A 279 7.98 11.69 5.60
C HIS A 279 6.71 12.52 5.73
N SER A 280 6.27 13.11 4.63
CA SER A 280 5.00 13.83 4.52
C SER A 280 4.09 13.07 3.57
N PHE A 281 2.99 12.55 4.09
CA PHE A 281 2.04 11.72 3.35
C PHE A 281 0.61 12.24 3.52
N ALA A 282 -0.26 11.94 2.58
CA ALA A 282 -1.70 12.07 2.78
C ALA A 282 -2.15 11.08 3.86
N HIS A 283 -3.15 11.47 4.65
CA HIS A 283 -3.73 10.60 5.67
C HIS A 283 -5.07 10.02 5.21
N ALA A 284 -5.41 8.84 5.74
CA ALA A 284 -6.64 8.14 5.39
C ALA A 284 -7.93 8.87 5.82
N ASP A 285 -7.86 9.94 6.59
CA ASP A 285 -8.97 10.82 6.97
C ASP A 285 -9.15 12.05 6.04
N GLY A 286 -8.36 12.12 4.96
CA GLY A 286 -8.38 13.23 4.00
C GLY A 286 -7.42 14.36 4.31
N GLY A 287 -6.79 14.36 5.48
CA GLY A 287 -5.73 15.27 5.89
C GLY A 287 -4.35 14.78 5.45
N TYR A 288 -3.36 15.10 6.26
CA TYR A 288 -1.96 14.73 6.08
C TYR A 288 -1.40 14.12 7.35
N HIS A 289 -0.25 13.46 7.22
CA HIS A 289 0.52 13.04 8.38
C HIS A 289 2.02 13.15 8.13
N PHE A 290 2.76 13.31 9.21
CA PHE A 290 4.20 13.19 9.25
C PHE A 290 4.56 11.87 9.90
N CYS A 291 5.46 11.13 9.27
CA CYS A 291 5.88 9.84 9.77
C CYS A 291 7.40 9.77 9.88
N LEU A 292 7.89 9.27 11.01
CA LEU A 292 9.27 8.87 11.21
C LEU A 292 9.31 7.38 11.47
N LEU A 293 9.97 6.64 10.59
CA LEU A 293 10.31 5.24 10.82
C LEU A 293 11.70 5.17 11.43
N TYR A 294 11.83 4.61 12.61
CA TYR A 294 13.08 4.46 13.33
C TYR A 294 13.37 3.00 13.59
N THR A 295 14.52 2.52 13.12
CA THR A 295 15.04 1.20 13.51
C THR A 295 15.66 1.31 14.89
N SER A 296 15.11 0.59 15.87
CA SER A 296 15.64 0.61 17.22
C SER A 296 17.10 0.12 17.25
N PRO A 297 18.04 0.89 17.80
CA PRO A 297 19.44 0.48 17.93
C PRO A 297 19.65 -0.49 19.10
N SER A 298 18.62 -1.22 19.54
CA SER A 298 18.76 -2.17 20.63
C SER A 298 19.66 -3.31 20.19
N PRO A 299 20.86 -3.46 20.74
CA PRO A 299 21.66 -4.65 20.51
C PRO A 299 20.93 -5.84 21.13
N ARG A 300 20.65 -6.83 20.33
CA ARG A 300 20.34 -8.18 20.83
C ARG A 300 21.61 -8.96 20.99
#